data_1ea96279ec87dc75b8ae055a776d91a1
#
_entry.id   1ea96279ec87dc75b8ae055a776d91a1
#
_cell.length_a   1.000
_cell.length_b   1.000
_cell.length_c   1.000
_cell.angle_alpha   90.00
_cell.angle_beta   90.00
_cell.angle_gamma   90.00
#
_symmetry.space_group_name_H-M   'P 1'
#
loop_
_entity.id
_entity.type
_entity.pdbx_description
1 polymer ?
#
loop_
_entity_poly.entity_id
_entity_poly.type
_entity_poly.pdbx_seq_one_letter_code
_entity_poly.pdbx_strand_id
1 'polypeptide(L)'
;MTVPTNETLLVVDGHSLAFRAFFALPVDNFSTSSGQATNAVWGFATMLAQVIDAEKPDHLGVAFDVKGGTFRNEMLPQYKGTREAAPEELLTQLPLIQRMLTALGVTYIEKPGFEGDDVIATLATMGDKAGYHTLVLSGDRDAFQLVDDNVTVLYPGHHFKDLKHMTPQSIIDKYKVTPAQYPDLAALRGETADNIPGVPGVGDGFAAKWINQFGSLDGICEHADEIGGKKGESLRANIDQVKLNRKVNALVRDVDLGVDIEDLTFGTVDVAQIDALFKELEFGPRTKSRVLKTFNTGAKASNTSGAGESTNNEQNEQDSSLDLNLPEPTSITAPEQFDEWVKAHRVEVKVPGEIADFTVSDYGDGSQRHAICGDAVGHAWTVAAWGDERPGRATAQAIAVATATSAAIVSLPITDTLRAQLARFLKSEHSRTIVHGYKELLHLLGAVDLDMDLPMFDTKLAGYLAQPDFHADSLKQAAEHFLDIHFTETEQPSQGTLDFDDDQVEEDPNEHRLRDLAIIRSLAVTLGPIIDEREQCWLMRAIELPVSRVLHGMEHTGAKVDSVRLVSMRDQFAAEARQAQEMAWEYVCLLYTSPS
;
A
#
# COMPACT_ATOMS: atom_id res chain seq x y z
N MET A 1 -8.45 34.96 -23.41
CA MET A 1 -9.04 34.33 -22.21
C MET A 1 -9.56 32.99 -22.68
N THR A 2 -8.81 31.92 -22.43
CA THR A 2 -9.22 30.54 -22.66
C THR A 2 -10.39 30.26 -21.71
N VAL A 3 -11.45 29.65 -22.22
CA VAL A 3 -12.57 29.15 -21.41
C VAL A 3 -11.97 28.03 -20.54
N PRO A 4 -12.16 28.01 -19.21
CA PRO A 4 -11.70 26.91 -18.38
C PRO A 4 -12.29 25.61 -18.93
N THR A 5 -11.46 24.70 -19.37
CA THR A 5 -11.87 23.33 -19.68
C THR A 5 -11.97 22.60 -18.33
N ASN A 6 -12.93 21.71 -18.20
CA ASN A 6 -13.09 20.92 -16.98
C ASN A 6 -12.15 19.68 -17.02
N GLU A 7 -11.04 19.78 -17.77
CA GLU A 7 -10.09 18.67 -18.01
C GLU A 7 -8.94 18.71 -17.01
N THR A 8 -8.49 17.54 -16.60
CA THR A 8 -7.43 17.34 -15.61
C THR A 8 -6.20 16.74 -16.28
N LEU A 9 -5.03 17.37 -16.07
CA LEU A 9 -3.73 16.87 -16.49
C LEU A 9 -2.97 16.33 -15.28
N LEU A 10 -2.56 15.07 -15.32
CA LEU A 10 -1.63 14.48 -14.35
C LEU A 10 -0.20 14.50 -14.91
N VAL A 11 0.71 15.19 -14.24
CA VAL A 11 2.13 15.21 -14.53
C VAL A 11 2.87 14.44 -13.46
N VAL A 12 3.63 13.41 -13.83
CA VAL A 12 4.29 12.48 -12.89
C VAL A 12 5.80 12.63 -12.97
N ASP A 13 6.42 12.79 -11.81
CA ASP A 13 7.86 12.63 -11.63
C ASP A 13 8.22 11.14 -11.65
N GLY A 14 8.68 10.68 -12.82
CA GLY A 14 8.97 9.27 -13.05
C GLY A 14 10.12 8.74 -12.20
N HIS A 15 11.18 9.55 -11.99
CA HIS A 15 12.28 9.13 -11.11
C HIS A 15 11.85 9.08 -9.65
N SER A 16 11.20 10.11 -9.14
CA SER A 16 10.70 10.14 -7.76
C SER A 16 9.78 8.95 -7.46
N LEU A 17 8.86 8.65 -8.38
CA LEU A 17 7.95 7.51 -8.23
C LEU A 17 8.69 6.16 -8.28
N ALA A 18 9.66 6.01 -9.21
CA ALA A 18 10.47 4.78 -9.34
C ALA A 18 11.35 4.55 -8.11
N PHE A 19 12.01 5.59 -7.60
CA PHE A 19 12.79 5.53 -6.37
C PHE A 19 11.91 5.13 -5.17
N ARG A 20 10.76 5.77 -5.05
CA ARG A 20 9.82 5.45 -3.97
C ARG A 20 9.33 4.01 -4.05
N ALA A 21 8.99 3.53 -5.23
CA ALA A 21 8.58 2.15 -5.45
C ALA A 21 9.69 1.16 -5.06
N PHE A 22 10.92 1.45 -5.46
CA PHE A 22 12.08 0.62 -5.15
C PHE A 22 12.34 0.48 -3.66
N PHE A 23 12.34 1.59 -2.91
CA PHE A 23 12.62 1.57 -1.48
C PHE A 23 11.42 1.16 -0.60
N ALA A 24 10.20 1.16 -1.14
CA ALA A 24 9.02 0.68 -0.43
C ALA A 24 8.88 -0.85 -0.43
N LEU A 25 9.53 -1.54 -1.38
CA LEU A 25 9.37 -2.97 -1.61
C LEU A 25 10.74 -3.67 -1.58
N PRO A 26 10.92 -4.73 -0.76
CA PRO A 26 12.18 -5.48 -0.69
C PRO A 26 12.49 -6.16 -2.04
N VAL A 27 13.72 -6.00 -2.55
CA VAL A 27 14.17 -6.64 -3.80
C VAL A 27 14.07 -8.16 -3.73
N ASP A 28 14.36 -8.75 -2.55
CA ASP A 28 14.33 -10.20 -2.34
C ASP A 28 12.95 -10.82 -2.60
N ASN A 29 11.87 -10.03 -2.42
CA ASN A 29 10.50 -10.48 -2.64
C ASN A 29 9.97 -10.15 -4.06
N PHE A 30 10.73 -9.38 -4.83
CA PHE A 30 10.34 -8.89 -6.15
C PHE A 30 11.50 -9.04 -7.14
N SER A 31 11.82 -10.28 -7.45
CA SER A 31 12.84 -10.63 -8.46
C SER A 31 12.33 -11.79 -9.30
N THR A 32 12.72 -11.81 -10.57
CA THR A 32 12.44 -12.97 -11.45
C THR A 32 13.29 -14.17 -11.03
N SER A 33 12.92 -15.35 -11.49
CA SER A 33 13.69 -16.59 -11.33
C SER A 33 15.12 -16.50 -11.88
N SER A 34 15.39 -15.55 -12.80
CA SER A 34 16.71 -15.24 -13.33
C SER A 34 17.49 -14.20 -12.51
N GLY A 35 16.91 -13.64 -11.45
CA GLY A 35 17.55 -12.65 -10.57
C GLY A 35 17.39 -11.19 -11.02
N GLN A 36 16.54 -10.88 -12.00
CA GLN A 36 16.19 -9.50 -12.36
C GLN A 36 15.28 -8.91 -11.30
N ALA A 37 15.69 -7.83 -10.63
CA ALA A 37 14.85 -7.08 -9.70
C ALA A 37 13.65 -6.45 -10.42
N THR A 38 12.45 -6.52 -9.84
CA THR A 38 11.19 -6.07 -10.44
C THR A 38 10.34 -5.20 -9.52
N ASN A 39 10.79 -4.96 -8.29
CA ASN A 39 10.10 -4.19 -7.26
C ASN A 39 9.75 -2.77 -7.69
N ALA A 40 10.66 -2.06 -8.37
CA ALA A 40 10.40 -0.70 -8.85
C ALA A 40 9.36 -0.69 -9.98
N VAL A 41 9.42 -1.64 -10.92
CA VAL A 41 8.44 -1.72 -12.03
C VAL A 41 7.06 -2.03 -11.49
N TRP A 42 6.96 -3.03 -10.60
CA TRP A 42 5.69 -3.42 -9.98
C TRP A 42 5.08 -2.29 -9.14
N GLY A 43 5.92 -1.69 -8.28
CA GLY A 43 5.48 -0.59 -7.43
C GLY A 43 5.08 0.64 -8.23
N PHE A 44 5.85 0.99 -9.27
CA PHE A 44 5.52 2.10 -10.17
C PHE A 44 4.17 1.88 -10.87
N ALA A 45 3.94 0.68 -11.45
CA ALA A 45 2.70 0.35 -12.12
C ALA A 45 1.49 0.45 -11.20
N THR A 46 1.60 -0.10 -9.98
CA THR A 46 0.51 -0.12 -9.00
C THR A 46 0.24 1.26 -8.40
N MET A 47 1.29 2.03 -8.09
CA MET A 47 1.17 3.39 -7.57
C MET A 47 0.57 4.34 -8.61
N LEU A 48 1.03 4.26 -9.87
CA LEU A 48 0.50 5.08 -10.95
C LEU A 48 -0.98 4.74 -11.22
N ALA A 49 -1.32 3.46 -11.30
CA ALA A 49 -2.72 3.03 -11.46
C ALA A 49 -3.61 3.54 -10.32
N GLN A 50 -3.13 3.51 -9.07
CA GLN A 50 -3.86 4.02 -7.91
C GLN A 50 -4.14 5.53 -8.03
N VAL A 51 -3.18 6.33 -8.47
CA VAL A 51 -3.38 7.77 -8.66
C VAL A 51 -4.35 8.06 -9.79
N ILE A 52 -4.24 7.33 -10.91
CA ILE A 52 -5.17 7.47 -12.04
C ILE A 52 -6.60 7.13 -11.63
N ASP A 53 -6.80 6.05 -10.87
CA ASP A 53 -8.12 5.62 -10.40
C ASP A 53 -8.72 6.64 -9.41
N ALA A 54 -7.89 7.27 -8.56
CA ALA A 54 -8.35 8.27 -7.59
C ALA A 54 -8.65 9.63 -8.23
N GLU A 55 -7.74 10.14 -9.06
CA GLU A 55 -7.81 11.51 -9.60
C GLU A 55 -8.51 11.60 -10.96
N LYS A 56 -8.67 10.46 -11.66
CA LYS A 56 -9.34 10.31 -12.97
C LYS A 56 -8.91 11.37 -14.00
N PRO A 57 -7.59 11.52 -14.26
CA PRO A 57 -7.11 12.54 -15.17
C PRO A 57 -7.49 12.24 -16.62
N ASP A 58 -7.74 13.28 -17.41
CA ASP A 58 -8.01 13.21 -18.86
C ASP A 58 -6.71 13.10 -19.66
N HIS A 59 -5.61 13.66 -19.11
CA HIS A 59 -4.29 13.71 -19.71
C HIS A 59 -3.23 13.22 -18.74
N LEU A 60 -2.19 12.55 -19.25
CA LEU A 60 -1.08 12.00 -18.47
C LEU A 60 0.26 12.20 -19.16
N GLY A 61 1.20 12.84 -18.48
CA GLY A 61 2.59 12.95 -18.90
C GLY A 61 3.54 12.50 -17.79
N VAL A 62 4.58 11.73 -18.13
CA VAL A 62 5.60 11.27 -17.17
C VAL A 62 6.95 11.86 -17.54
N ALA A 63 7.63 12.54 -16.61
CA ALA A 63 8.94 13.12 -16.82
C ALA A 63 10.03 12.23 -16.24
N PHE A 64 11.14 12.07 -16.98
CA PHE A 64 12.34 11.39 -16.51
C PHE A 64 13.58 12.26 -16.67
N ASP A 65 14.54 12.12 -15.75
CA ASP A 65 15.86 12.71 -15.90
C ASP A 65 16.68 11.96 -16.95
N VAL A 66 17.53 12.68 -17.66
CA VAL A 66 18.52 12.12 -18.58
C VAL A 66 19.88 12.07 -17.89
N LYS A 67 20.65 11.02 -18.16
CA LYS A 67 22.04 10.95 -17.67
C LYS A 67 22.85 12.10 -18.24
N GLY A 68 23.53 12.85 -17.37
CA GLY A 68 24.43 13.93 -17.75
C GLY A 68 24.34 15.11 -16.81
N GLY A 69 25.23 16.07 -16.95
CA GLY A 69 25.18 17.35 -16.25
C GLY A 69 24.14 18.28 -16.86
N THR A 70 23.57 19.16 -16.04
CA THR A 70 22.65 20.20 -16.44
C THR A 70 23.30 21.59 -16.26
N PHE A 71 22.66 22.63 -16.75
CA PHE A 71 23.13 24.01 -16.54
C PHE A 71 23.30 24.37 -15.04
N ARG A 72 22.61 23.64 -14.12
CA ARG A 72 22.80 23.81 -12.68
C ARG A 72 24.19 23.40 -12.20
N ASN A 73 24.77 22.35 -12.80
CA ASN A 73 26.15 21.94 -12.50
C ASN A 73 27.18 22.96 -13.00
N GLU A 74 26.85 23.68 -14.08
CA GLU A 74 27.72 24.78 -14.56
C GLU A 74 27.67 25.98 -13.61
N MET A 75 26.47 26.30 -13.06
CA MET A 75 26.30 27.40 -12.08
C MET A 75 26.84 27.06 -10.70
N LEU A 76 26.66 25.82 -10.25
CA LEU A 76 27.06 25.33 -8.92
C LEU A 76 27.71 23.93 -9.08
N PRO A 77 29.05 23.86 -9.26
CA PRO A 77 29.73 22.58 -9.56
C PRO A 77 29.51 21.46 -8.52
N GLN A 78 29.24 21.81 -7.25
CA GLN A 78 28.93 20.84 -6.21
C GLN A 78 27.46 20.43 -6.14
N TYR A 79 26.60 20.95 -7.01
CA TYR A 79 25.18 20.62 -7.05
C TYR A 79 24.95 19.11 -7.20
N LYS A 80 24.15 18.51 -6.30
CA LYS A 80 23.90 17.07 -6.20
C LYS A 80 25.16 16.20 -6.04
N GLY A 81 26.35 16.79 -5.81
CA GLY A 81 27.63 16.08 -5.80
C GLY A 81 27.84 15.15 -4.59
N THR A 82 27.01 15.26 -3.56
CA THR A 82 27.04 14.37 -2.38
C THR A 82 25.97 13.27 -2.42
N ARG A 83 25.14 13.22 -3.46
CA ARG A 83 24.16 12.14 -3.62
C ARG A 83 24.87 10.81 -3.85
N GLU A 84 24.46 9.80 -3.10
CA GLU A 84 24.89 8.42 -3.37
C GLU A 84 24.40 7.98 -4.74
N ALA A 85 25.17 7.12 -5.40
CA ALA A 85 24.75 6.54 -6.67
C ALA A 85 23.48 5.71 -6.45
N ALA A 86 22.53 5.81 -7.38
CA ALA A 86 21.35 4.96 -7.33
C ALA A 86 21.76 3.48 -7.40
N PRO A 87 21.06 2.59 -6.64
CA PRO A 87 21.32 1.14 -6.71
C PRO A 87 21.27 0.63 -8.16
N GLU A 88 22.17 -0.28 -8.51
CA GLU A 88 22.24 -0.84 -9.85
C GLU A 88 20.95 -1.58 -10.21
N GLU A 89 20.35 -2.25 -9.23
CA GLU A 89 19.07 -2.93 -9.33
C GLU A 89 17.91 -1.98 -9.72
N LEU A 90 17.95 -0.73 -9.26
CA LEU A 90 16.97 0.28 -9.68
C LEU A 90 17.27 0.77 -11.11
N LEU A 91 18.54 1.04 -11.40
CA LEU A 91 18.93 1.55 -12.73
C LEU A 91 18.57 0.58 -13.86
N THR A 92 18.62 -0.73 -13.60
CA THR A 92 18.20 -1.75 -14.58
C THR A 92 16.68 -1.77 -14.79
N GLN A 93 15.89 -1.28 -13.86
CA GLN A 93 14.42 -1.26 -13.93
C GLN A 93 13.86 0.00 -14.63
N LEU A 94 14.59 1.12 -14.68
CA LEU A 94 14.10 2.33 -15.35
C LEU A 94 13.72 2.11 -16.82
N PRO A 95 14.54 1.42 -17.66
CA PRO A 95 14.14 1.10 -19.02
C PRO A 95 12.92 0.18 -19.12
N LEU A 96 12.70 -0.69 -18.12
CA LEU A 96 11.54 -1.56 -18.08
C LEU A 96 10.26 -0.77 -17.76
N ILE A 97 10.35 0.23 -16.87
CA ILE A 97 9.25 1.18 -16.60
C ILE A 97 8.91 1.97 -17.87
N GLN A 98 9.91 2.47 -18.61
CA GLN A 98 9.69 3.19 -19.87
C GLN A 98 9.05 2.30 -20.94
N ARG A 99 9.49 1.02 -21.06
CA ARG A 99 8.84 0.03 -21.94
C ARG A 99 7.38 -0.19 -21.56
N MET A 100 7.09 -0.29 -20.27
CA MET A 100 5.74 -0.46 -19.77
C MET A 100 4.87 0.76 -20.12
N LEU A 101 5.35 1.98 -19.85
CA LEU A 101 4.62 3.21 -20.18
C LEU A 101 4.31 3.29 -21.68
N THR A 102 5.29 2.99 -22.54
CA THR A 102 5.10 2.94 -23.98
C THR A 102 4.01 1.94 -24.38
N ALA A 103 4.05 0.74 -23.82
CA ALA A 103 3.06 -0.30 -24.10
C ALA A 103 1.66 0.04 -23.55
N LEU A 104 1.58 0.85 -22.50
CA LEU A 104 0.32 1.39 -21.95
C LEU A 104 -0.20 2.60 -22.74
N GLY A 105 0.52 3.06 -23.76
CA GLY A 105 0.15 4.26 -24.52
C GLY A 105 0.34 5.56 -23.75
N VAL A 106 1.26 5.59 -22.79
CA VAL A 106 1.56 6.75 -21.96
C VAL A 106 2.78 7.49 -22.51
N THR A 107 2.64 8.79 -22.71
CA THR A 107 3.75 9.65 -23.14
C THR A 107 4.69 9.91 -21.96
N TYR A 108 5.96 9.53 -22.12
CA TYR A 108 7.01 9.96 -21.20
C TYR A 108 8.02 10.85 -21.92
N ILE A 109 8.62 11.76 -21.17
CA ILE A 109 9.46 12.83 -21.72
C ILE A 109 10.80 12.87 -20.99
N GLU A 110 11.86 12.92 -21.79
CA GLU A 110 13.24 13.13 -21.36
C GLU A 110 13.81 14.29 -22.18
N LYS A 111 14.51 15.23 -21.52
CA LYS A 111 15.11 16.37 -22.23
C LYS A 111 16.57 16.54 -21.85
N PRO A 112 17.53 16.27 -22.77
CA PRO A 112 18.94 16.47 -22.50
C PRO A 112 19.28 17.91 -22.12
N GLY A 113 20.09 18.08 -21.06
CA GLY A 113 20.49 19.38 -20.53
C GLY A 113 19.54 19.99 -19.50
N PHE A 114 18.38 19.40 -19.29
CA PHE A 114 17.39 19.78 -18.27
C PHE A 114 17.13 18.62 -17.31
N GLU A 115 16.61 18.94 -16.14
CA GLU A 115 16.19 17.95 -15.15
C GLU A 115 14.72 17.58 -15.36
N GLY A 116 14.29 16.43 -14.84
CA GLY A 116 12.88 16.03 -14.84
C GLY A 116 11.96 17.10 -14.25
N ASP A 117 12.44 17.81 -13.21
CA ASP A 117 11.71 18.90 -12.57
C ASP A 117 11.44 20.09 -13.53
N ASP A 118 12.35 20.39 -14.46
CA ASP A 118 12.14 21.43 -15.48
C ASP A 118 11.11 20.96 -16.54
N VAL A 119 11.12 19.67 -16.87
CA VAL A 119 10.10 19.07 -17.74
C VAL A 119 8.72 19.14 -17.07
N ILE A 120 8.63 18.75 -15.78
CA ILE A 120 7.40 18.84 -14.96
C ILE A 120 6.89 20.28 -14.91
N ALA A 121 7.78 21.24 -14.64
CA ALA A 121 7.41 22.65 -14.55
C ALA A 121 6.90 23.21 -15.89
N THR A 122 7.49 22.77 -16.99
CA THR A 122 7.06 23.15 -18.34
C THR A 122 5.69 22.55 -18.66
N LEU A 123 5.48 21.24 -18.38
CA LEU A 123 4.18 20.57 -18.57
C LEU A 123 3.07 21.19 -17.73
N ALA A 124 3.35 21.49 -16.46
CA ALA A 124 2.39 22.15 -15.57
C ALA A 124 2.03 23.56 -16.11
N THR A 125 3.00 24.30 -16.62
CA THR A 125 2.77 25.62 -17.25
C THR A 125 1.97 25.51 -18.56
N MET A 126 2.19 24.45 -19.34
CA MET A 126 1.39 24.19 -20.55
C MET A 126 -0.06 23.87 -20.19
N GLY A 127 -0.30 23.03 -19.18
CA GLY A 127 -1.64 22.72 -18.66
C GLY A 127 -2.38 23.97 -18.17
N ASP A 128 -1.73 24.81 -17.36
CA ASP A 128 -2.31 26.07 -16.89
C ASP A 128 -2.68 27.01 -18.06
N LYS A 129 -1.81 27.15 -19.06
CA LYS A 129 -2.10 27.93 -20.25
C LYS A 129 -3.25 27.37 -21.10
N ALA A 130 -3.42 26.05 -21.11
CA ALA A 130 -4.55 25.39 -21.77
C ALA A 130 -5.86 25.51 -20.96
N GLY A 131 -5.78 25.89 -19.70
CA GLY A 131 -6.93 26.02 -18.80
C GLY A 131 -7.31 24.70 -18.13
N TYR A 132 -6.38 23.73 -18.05
CA TYR A 132 -6.57 22.45 -17.36
C TYR A 132 -6.32 22.61 -15.86
N HIS A 133 -6.99 21.79 -15.05
CA HIS A 133 -6.57 21.57 -13.69
C HIS A 133 -5.37 20.60 -13.70
N THR A 134 -4.20 21.07 -13.26
CA THR A 134 -2.97 20.28 -13.32
C THR A 134 -2.60 19.71 -11.96
N LEU A 135 -2.45 18.39 -11.90
CA LEU A 135 -1.98 17.64 -10.75
C LEU A 135 -0.53 17.22 -11.00
N VAL A 136 0.39 17.60 -10.13
CA VAL A 136 1.81 17.25 -10.21
C VAL A 136 2.14 16.23 -9.14
N LEU A 137 2.36 14.97 -9.51
CA LEU A 137 2.81 13.92 -8.58
C LEU A 137 4.33 13.96 -8.45
N SER A 138 4.85 14.53 -7.38
CA SER A 138 6.27 14.54 -7.06
C SER A 138 6.53 14.51 -5.55
N GLY A 139 7.59 13.81 -5.15
CA GLY A 139 8.13 13.81 -3.78
C GLY A 139 9.10 14.97 -3.53
N ASP A 140 9.40 15.79 -4.55
CA ASP A 140 10.28 16.95 -4.41
C ASP A 140 9.49 18.19 -3.98
N ARG A 141 10.06 18.93 -3.02
CA ARG A 141 9.46 20.18 -2.52
C ARG A 141 9.67 21.35 -3.46
N ASP A 142 10.62 21.25 -4.39
CA ASP A 142 10.84 22.28 -5.39
C ASP A 142 9.64 22.46 -6.30
N ALA A 143 8.83 21.38 -6.48
CA ALA A 143 7.55 21.43 -7.17
C ALA A 143 6.53 22.40 -6.50
N PHE A 144 6.70 22.76 -5.22
CA PHE A 144 5.77 23.69 -4.55
C PHE A 144 5.74 25.08 -5.16
N GLN A 145 6.82 25.50 -5.85
CA GLN A 145 6.84 26.75 -6.59
C GLN A 145 5.89 26.78 -7.82
N LEU A 146 5.35 25.60 -8.21
CA LEU A 146 4.42 25.46 -9.34
C LEU A 146 2.97 25.68 -8.91
N VAL A 147 2.68 25.55 -7.61
CA VAL A 147 1.32 25.58 -7.07
C VAL A 147 0.68 26.96 -7.23
N ASP A 148 -0.52 26.95 -7.78
CA ASP A 148 -1.40 28.11 -7.90
C ASP A 148 -2.88 27.67 -7.84
N ASP A 149 -3.81 28.47 -8.35
CA ASP A 149 -5.24 28.15 -8.33
C ASP A 149 -5.60 26.98 -9.30
N ASN A 150 -4.77 26.68 -10.29
CA ASN A 150 -4.98 25.65 -11.30
C ASN A 150 -4.01 24.47 -11.14
N VAL A 151 -2.91 24.66 -10.42
CA VAL A 151 -1.86 23.64 -10.25
C VAL A 151 -1.80 23.19 -8.80
N THR A 152 -2.01 21.91 -8.55
CA THR A 152 -1.90 21.26 -7.23
C THR A 152 -0.80 20.21 -7.25
N VAL A 153 0.08 20.19 -6.24
CA VAL A 153 1.09 19.13 -6.09
C VAL A 153 0.55 18.02 -5.21
N LEU A 154 0.51 16.81 -5.76
CA LEU A 154 0.25 15.57 -5.04
C LEU A 154 1.55 15.11 -4.36
N TYR A 155 1.70 15.48 -3.09
CA TYR A 155 2.91 15.19 -2.33
C TYR A 155 2.75 13.92 -1.51
N PRO A 156 3.53 12.86 -1.79
CA PRO A 156 3.41 11.59 -1.08
C PRO A 156 3.79 11.73 0.41
N GLY A 157 2.92 11.25 1.29
CA GLY A 157 3.17 11.14 2.72
C GLY A 157 4.12 10.00 3.08
N HIS A 158 4.08 9.52 4.32
CA HIS A 158 4.88 8.37 4.75
C HIS A 158 4.46 7.11 3.99
N HIS A 159 3.15 6.87 3.88
CA HIS A 159 2.58 5.86 2.99
C HIS A 159 2.15 6.50 1.68
N PHE A 160 2.26 5.79 0.55
CA PHE A 160 1.87 6.34 -0.76
C PHE A 160 0.37 6.65 -0.83
N LYS A 161 -0.46 5.95 -0.06
CA LYS A 161 -1.90 6.19 0.06
C LYS A 161 -2.22 7.59 0.64
N ASP A 162 -1.28 8.17 1.40
CA ASP A 162 -1.46 9.47 2.06
C ASP A 162 -0.97 10.62 1.14
N LEU A 163 -1.50 10.70 -0.07
CA LEU A 163 -1.21 11.81 -0.97
C LEU A 163 -1.80 13.11 -0.41
N LYS A 164 -0.92 14.07 -0.13
CA LYS A 164 -1.33 15.40 0.32
C LYS A 164 -1.48 16.32 -0.87
N HIS A 165 -2.67 16.85 -1.06
CA HIS A 165 -2.93 17.88 -2.04
C HIS A 165 -2.35 19.21 -1.54
N MET A 166 -1.20 19.58 -2.07
CA MET A 166 -0.50 20.83 -1.71
C MET A 166 -1.08 21.96 -2.54
N THR A 167 -2.02 22.67 -1.94
CA THR A 167 -2.66 23.88 -2.48
C THR A 167 -1.93 25.14 -2.00
N PRO A 168 -2.18 26.34 -2.56
CA PRO A 168 -1.60 27.59 -2.06
C PRO A 168 -1.79 27.77 -0.55
N GLN A 169 -2.99 27.46 -0.04
CA GLN A 169 -3.27 27.60 1.39
C GLN A 169 -2.47 26.61 2.24
N SER A 170 -2.36 25.36 1.83
CA SER A 170 -1.59 24.35 2.57
C SER A 170 -0.10 24.68 2.65
N ILE A 171 0.47 25.30 1.62
CA ILE A 171 1.86 25.80 1.62
C ILE A 171 2.01 26.97 2.57
N ILE A 172 1.10 27.95 2.54
CA ILE A 172 1.08 29.10 3.46
C ILE A 172 0.94 28.61 4.91
N ASP A 173 0.05 27.67 5.18
CA ASP A 173 -0.19 27.15 6.52
C ASP A 173 1.03 26.45 7.09
N LYS A 174 1.75 25.72 6.24
CA LYS A 174 2.92 24.94 6.67
C LYS A 174 4.21 25.75 6.71
N TYR A 175 4.50 26.51 5.65
CA TYR A 175 5.79 27.19 5.47
C TYR A 175 5.73 28.69 5.74
N LYS A 176 4.54 29.25 5.91
CA LYS A 176 4.30 30.69 6.18
C LYS A 176 4.76 31.61 5.05
N VAL A 177 4.84 31.08 3.82
CA VAL A 177 5.16 31.80 2.58
C VAL A 177 4.21 31.34 1.48
N THR A 178 4.01 32.16 0.47
CA THR A 178 3.25 31.76 -0.74
C THR A 178 4.07 30.78 -1.59
N PRO A 179 3.42 30.01 -2.48
CA PRO A 179 4.14 29.15 -3.44
C PRO A 179 5.20 29.90 -4.24
N ALA A 180 4.89 31.09 -4.72
CA ALA A 180 5.84 31.94 -5.46
C ALA A 180 7.06 32.36 -4.64
N GLN A 181 6.92 32.44 -3.31
CA GLN A 181 7.99 32.78 -2.37
C GLN A 181 8.77 31.54 -1.87
N TYR A 182 8.28 30.34 -2.17
CA TYR A 182 8.93 29.11 -1.68
C TYR A 182 10.39 28.97 -2.17
N PRO A 183 10.75 29.30 -3.43
CA PRO A 183 12.14 29.26 -3.88
C PRO A 183 13.06 30.24 -3.14
N ASP A 184 12.52 31.39 -2.66
CA ASP A 184 13.27 32.34 -1.84
C ASP A 184 13.55 31.76 -0.45
N LEU A 185 12.57 31.05 0.13
CA LEU A 185 12.72 30.33 1.38
C LEU A 185 13.77 29.23 1.27
N ALA A 186 13.70 28.42 0.19
CA ALA A 186 14.65 27.34 -0.09
C ALA A 186 16.07 27.90 -0.29
N ALA A 187 16.22 29.01 -1.00
CA ALA A 187 17.51 29.65 -1.22
C ALA A 187 18.18 30.15 0.08
N LEU A 188 17.39 30.68 1.02
CA LEU A 188 17.87 31.14 2.34
C LEU A 188 18.22 29.97 3.27
N ARG A 189 17.37 28.94 3.30
CA ARG A 189 17.54 27.75 4.13
C ARG A 189 18.69 26.87 3.65
N GLY A 190 18.88 26.79 2.32
CA GLY A 190 19.71 25.82 1.65
C GLY A 190 19.01 24.46 1.54
N GLU A 191 19.58 23.55 0.78
CA GLU A 191 19.08 22.19 0.58
C GLU A 191 20.22 21.17 0.66
N THR A 192 20.25 20.46 1.78
CA THR A 192 21.33 19.51 2.07
C THR A 192 21.32 18.33 1.08
N ALA A 193 20.13 17.88 0.67
CA ALA A 193 19.98 16.79 -0.30
C ALA A 193 20.59 17.13 -1.66
N ASP A 194 20.60 18.41 -2.04
CA ASP A 194 21.12 18.91 -3.30
C ASP A 194 22.49 19.58 -3.17
N ASN A 195 23.05 19.48 -1.97
CA ASN A 195 24.35 20.11 -1.65
C ASN A 195 24.36 21.63 -1.90
N ILE A 196 23.23 22.28 -1.64
CA ILE A 196 23.06 23.74 -1.73
C ILE A 196 23.24 24.35 -0.33
N PRO A 197 24.31 25.12 -0.07
CA PRO A 197 24.52 25.71 1.25
C PRO A 197 23.56 26.88 1.50
N GLY A 198 22.88 26.86 2.65
CA GLY A 198 22.04 27.98 3.09
C GLY A 198 22.80 29.00 3.95
N VAL A 199 22.08 30.00 4.43
CA VAL A 199 22.62 30.97 5.40
C VAL A 199 22.80 30.27 6.76
N PRO A 200 24.02 30.26 7.34
CA PRO A 200 24.26 29.58 8.60
C PRO A 200 23.33 30.06 9.73
N GLY A 201 22.61 29.11 10.35
CA GLY A 201 21.67 29.34 11.44
C GLY A 201 20.29 29.86 11.02
N VAL A 202 19.98 29.87 9.71
CA VAL A 202 18.68 30.25 9.16
C VAL A 202 17.97 28.99 8.68
N GLY A 203 16.85 28.66 9.30
CA GLY A 203 15.92 27.61 8.87
C GLY A 203 14.59 28.24 8.44
N ASP A 204 13.60 27.39 8.12
CA ASP A 204 12.30 27.79 7.57
C ASP A 204 11.65 28.95 8.32
N GLY A 205 11.63 28.93 9.66
CA GLY A 205 10.97 29.95 10.47
C GLY A 205 11.61 31.34 10.35
N PHE A 206 12.95 31.42 10.25
CA PHE A 206 13.63 32.72 10.07
C PHE A 206 13.56 33.19 8.62
N ALA A 207 13.71 32.28 7.65
CA ALA A 207 13.57 32.61 6.25
C ALA A 207 12.16 33.14 5.94
N ALA A 208 11.12 32.45 6.40
CA ALA A 208 9.73 32.91 6.26
C ALA A 208 9.47 34.26 6.94
N LYS A 209 10.01 34.47 8.14
CA LYS A 209 9.89 35.78 8.83
C LYS A 209 10.47 36.90 8.00
N TRP A 210 11.67 36.74 7.42
CA TRP A 210 12.30 37.76 6.60
C TRP A 210 11.53 37.97 5.28
N ILE A 211 11.08 36.91 4.62
CA ILE A 211 10.27 36.99 3.41
C ILE A 211 8.97 37.77 3.68
N ASN A 212 8.29 37.50 4.80
CA ASN A 212 7.07 38.22 5.17
C ASN A 212 7.34 39.70 5.54
N GLN A 213 8.53 40.02 6.03
CA GLN A 213 8.89 41.38 6.39
C GLN A 213 9.32 42.21 5.17
N PHE A 214 10.09 41.64 4.26
CA PHE A 214 10.72 42.35 3.13
C PHE A 214 10.15 41.94 1.75
N GLY A 215 9.18 41.05 1.73
CA GLY A 215 8.42 40.65 0.53
C GLY A 215 9.07 39.56 -0.35
N SER A 216 10.40 39.64 -0.55
CA SER A 216 11.14 38.73 -1.40
C SER A 216 12.62 38.61 -0.96
N LEU A 217 13.36 37.66 -1.58
CA LEU A 217 14.79 37.52 -1.37
C LEU A 217 15.55 38.82 -1.77
N ASP A 218 15.16 39.44 -2.88
CA ASP A 218 15.79 40.72 -3.29
C ASP A 218 15.54 41.80 -2.25
N GLY A 219 14.31 41.94 -1.75
CA GLY A 219 14.01 42.88 -0.66
C GLY A 219 14.80 42.58 0.62
N ILE A 220 15.01 41.31 0.98
CA ILE A 220 15.86 40.88 2.09
C ILE A 220 17.31 41.34 1.88
N CYS A 221 17.83 41.12 0.66
CA CYS A 221 19.22 41.51 0.32
C CYS A 221 19.41 43.03 0.32
N GLU A 222 18.43 43.80 -0.15
CA GLU A 222 18.46 45.28 -0.15
C GLU A 222 18.45 45.85 1.27
N HIS A 223 17.74 45.19 2.18
CA HIS A 223 17.60 45.63 3.60
C HIS A 223 18.45 44.77 4.56
N ALA A 224 19.49 44.09 4.06
CA ALA A 224 20.31 43.20 4.88
C ALA A 224 20.99 43.88 6.06
N ASP A 225 21.25 45.17 5.97
CA ASP A 225 21.85 45.99 7.06
C ASP A 225 20.86 46.27 8.19
N GLU A 226 19.56 46.21 7.94
CA GLU A 226 18.51 46.36 8.95
C GLU A 226 18.31 45.07 9.78
N ILE A 227 18.81 43.93 9.28
CA ILE A 227 18.72 42.64 9.96
C ILE A 227 19.85 42.50 10.97
N GLY A 228 19.52 42.70 12.26
CA GLY A 228 20.46 42.64 13.34
C GLY A 228 20.88 41.25 13.80
N GLY A 229 21.94 41.21 14.62
CA GLY A 229 22.42 39.99 15.27
C GLY A 229 23.19 39.03 14.36
N LYS A 230 23.64 37.93 14.94
CA LYS A 230 24.50 36.92 14.23
C LYS A 230 23.92 36.41 12.92
N LYS A 231 22.58 36.28 12.81
CA LYS A 231 21.93 35.83 11.58
C LYS A 231 21.95 36.87 10.47
N GLY A 232 21.81 38.16 10.80
CA GLY A 232 22.00 39.26 9.87
C GLY A 232 23.43 39.35 9.36
N GLU A 233 24.42 39.15 10.25
CA GLU A 233 25.84 39.05 9.87
C GLU A 233 26.07 37.86 8.92
N SER A 234 25.51 36.71 9.25
CA SER A 234 25.58 35.52 8.39
C SER A 234 24.93 35.76 7.03
N LEU A 235 23.79 36.43 6.97
CA LEU A 235 23.13 36.78 5.70
C LEU A 235 24.04 37.67 4.84
N ARG A 236 24.55 38.77 5.41
CA ARG A 236 25.44 39.69 4.68
C ARG A 236 26.69 39.04 4.14
N ALA A 237 27.25 38.08 4.89
CA ALA A 237 28.40 37.30 4.44
C ALA A 237 28.09 36.29 3.31
N ASN A 238 26.80 35.96 3.07
CA ASN A 238 26.37 34.95 2.14
C ASN A 238 25.38 35.43 1.06
N ILE A 239 25.27 36.75 0.83
CA ILE A 239 24.31 37.32 -0.14
C ILE A 239 24.51 36.75 -1.53
N ASP A 240 25.74 36.67 -2.01
CA ASP A 240 26.04 36.15 -3.36
C ASP A 240 25.67 34.65 -3.48
N GLN A 241 25.94 33.89 -2.43
CA GLN A 241 25.57 32.48 -2.37
C GLN A 241 24.05 32.31 -2.41
N VAL A 242 23.29 33.07 -1.63
CA VAL A 242 21.83 32.97 -1.60
C VAL A 242 21.20 33.39 -2.94
N LYS A 243 21.74 34.41 -3.59
CA LYS A 243 21.32 34.79 -4.96
C LYS A 243 21.63 33.72 -5.98
N LEU A 244 22.76 33.01 -5.84
CA LEU A 244 23.08 31.87 -6.66
C LEU A 244 22.12 30.71 -6.40
N ASN A 245 21.86 30.39 -5.14
CA ASN A 245 20.90 29.34 -4.73
C ASN A 245 19.53 29.58 -5.38
N ARG A 246 19.04 30.84 -5.33
CA ARG A 246 17.74 31.20 -5.93
C ARG A 246 17.68 30.94 -7.42
N LYS A 247 18.80 31.14 -8.12
CA LYS A 247 18.91 30.82 -9.56
C LYS A 247 18.95 29.32 -9.82
N VAL A 248 19.64 28.56 -8.97
CA VAL A 248 19.75 27.10 -9.07
C VAL A 248 18.40 26.43 -8.78
N ASN A 249 17.66 26.91 -7.74
CA ASN A 249 16.36 26.35 -7.35
C ASN A 249 15.20 26.77 -8.28
N ALA A 250 15.42 27.73 -9.18
CA ALA A 250 14.38 28.13 -10.13
C ALA A 250 14.15 27.04 -11.17
N LEU A 251 12.91 26.60 -11.29
CA LEU A 251 12.52 25.66 -12.34
C LEU A 251 12.29 26.39 -13.67
N VAL A 252 12.79 25.82 -14.76
CA VAL A 252 12.56 26.31 -16.11
C VAL A 252 11.17 25.86 -16.56
N ARG A 253 10.34 26.80 -17.07
CA ARG A 253 8.92 26.55 -17.36
C ARG A 253 8.57 26.69 -18.85
N ASP A 254 9.58 26.82 -19.71
CA ASP A 254 9.45 27.08 -21.14
C ASP A 254 10.43 26.27 -21.97
N VAL A 255 10.77 25.07 -21.49
CA VAL A 255 11.61 24.12 -22.23
C VAL A 255 10.85 23.65 -23.48
N ASP A 256 11.52 23.68 -24.64
CA ASP A 256 10.99 23.06 -25.84
C ASP A 256 10.99 21.53 -25.69
N LEU A 257 9.84 20.96 -25.32
CA LEU A 257 9.69 19.52 -25.07
C LEU A 257 9.47 18.73 -26.36
N GLY A 258 9.05 19.38 -27.44
CA GLY A 258 8.72 18.73 -28.71
C GLY A 258 7.42 17.93 -28.67
N VAL A 259 6.55 18.21 -27.68
CA VAL A 259 5.20 17.65 -27.52
C VAL A 259 4.22 18.78 -27.25
N ASP A 260 3.01 18.65 -27.75
CA ASP A 260 1.89 19.52 -27.41
C ASP A 260 1.06 18.91 -26.29
N ILE A 261 0.20 19.71 -25.62
CA ILE A 261 -0.61 19.24 -24.49
C ILE A 261 -1.60 18.15 -24.91
N GLU A 262 -2.06 18.21 -26.14
CA GLU A 262 -2.98 17.26 -26.77
C GLU A 262 -2.32 15.88 -27.00
N ASP A 263 -0.99 15.81 -27.05
CA ASP A 263 -0.22 14.55 -27.18
C ASP A 263 -0.18 13.76 -25.86
N LEU A 264 -0.61 14.38 -24.75
CA LEU A 264 -0.62 13.77 -23.43
C LEU A 264 -1.92 12.99 -23.12
N THR A 265 -2.74 12.71 -24.11
CA THR A 265 -3.91 11.84 -23.94
C THR A 265 -3.51 10.38 -23.71
N PHE A 266 -4.39 9.62 -23.05
CA PHE A 266 -4.21 8.18 -22.93
C PHE A 266 -4.27 7.53 -24.33
N GLY A 267 -3.17 6.91 -24.73
CA GLY A 267 -3.08 6.20 -26.01
C GLY A 267 -3.74 4.83 -25.97
N THR A 268 -3.63 4.11 -27.09
CA THR A 268 -4.14 2.72 -27.15
C THR A 268 -3.15 1.78 -26.46
N VAL A 269 -3.64 0.98 -25.52
CA VAL A 269 -2.83 -0.03 -24.83
C VAL A 269 -2.47 -1.17 -25.78
N ASP A 270 -1.18 -1.45 -25.92
CA ASP A 270 -0.67 -2.64 -26.61
C ASP A 270 -0.64 -3.83 -25.64
N VAL A 271 -1.78 -4.53 -25.59
CA VAL A 271 -1.96 -5.67 -24.69
C VAL A 271 -0.92 -6.76 -24.93
N ALA A 272 -0.48 -6.98 -26.17
CA ALA A 272 0.49 -8.02 -26.49
C ALA A 272 1.90 -7.67 -25.93
N GLN A 273 2.29 -6.40 -26.00
CA GLN A 273 3.56 -5.96 -25.41
C GLN A 273 3.50 -5.98 -23.87
N ILE A 274 2.37 -5.60 -23.26
CA ILE A 274 2.17 -5.72 -21.80
C ILE A 274 2.24 -7.20 -21.37
N ASP A 275 1.59 -8.10 -22.10
CA ASP A 275 1.64 -9.54 -21.81
C ASP A 275 3.07 -10.09 -21.88
N ALA A 276 3.81 -9.71 -22.90
CA ALA A 276 5.19 -10.15 -23.08
C ALA A 276 6.08 -9.61 -21.93
N LEU A 277 5.93 -8.33 -21.58
CA LEU A 277 6.72 -7.69 -20.53
C LEU A 277 6.37 -8.27 -19.14
N PHE A 278 5.08 -8.45 -18.81
CA PHE A 278 4.67 -8.97 -17.51
C PHE A 278 5.03 -10.46 -17.36
N LYS A 279 5.05 -11.22 -18.46
CA LYS A 279 5.58 -12.57 -18.45
C LYS A 279 7.09 -12.60 -18.25
N GLU A 280 7.84 -11.69 -18.90
CA GLU A 280 9.28 -11.50 -18.71
C GLU A 280 9.62 -11.17 -17.25
N LEU A 281 8.79 -10.34 -16.61
CA LEU A 281 8.96 -9.89 -15.21
C LEU A 281 8.29 -10.81 -14.18
N GLU A 282 7.68 -11.91 -14.63
CA GLU A 282 6.98 -12.89 -13.79
C GLU A 282 5.84 -12.27 -12.95
N PHE A 283 5.19 -11.21 -13.47
CA PHE A 283 4.04 -10.58 -12.80
C PHE A 283 2.79 -11.43 -12.92
N GLY A 284 2.07 -11.56 -11.81
CA GLY A 284 0.84 -12.32 -11.76
C GLY A 284 -0.29 -11.71 -12.62
N PRO A 285 -1.29 -12.54 -13.02
CA PRO A 285 -2.39 -12.11 -13.90
C PRO A 285 -3.25 -10.98 -13.31
N ARG A 286 -3.28 -10.82 -11.99
CA ARG A 286 -4.03 -9.77 -11.30
C ARG A 286 -3.42 -8.40 -11.49
N THR A 287 -2.11 -8.25 -11.28
CA THR A 287 -1.39 -6.99 -11.54
C THR A 287 -1.64 -6.54 -12.97
N LYS A 288 -1.54 -7.48 -13.92
CA LYS A 288 -1.86 -7.23 -15.33
C LYS A 288 -3.31 -6.76 -15.51
N SER A 289 -4.28 -7.48 -14.94
CA SER A 289 -5.71 -7.16 -15.08
C SER A 289 -6.04 -5.78 -14.52
N ARG A 290 -5.49 -5.43 -13.35
CA ARG A 290 -5.65 -4.11 -12.74
C ARG A 290 -5.08 -3.01 -13.61
N VAL A 291 -3.82 -3.12 -14.01
CA VAL A 291 -3.16 -2.13 -14.86
C VAL A 291 -3.93 -1.94 -16.17
N LEU A 292 -4.30 -3.04 -16.85
CA LEU A 292 -5.07 -2.96 -18.09
C LEU A 292 -6.46 -2.34 -17.88
N LYS A 293 -7.14 -2.61 -16.76
CA LYS A 293 -8.44 -2.00 -16.44
C LYS A 293 -8.32 -0.49 -16.31
N THR A 294 -7.38 0.00 -15.50
CA THR A 294 -7.16 1.43 -15.26
C THR A 294 -6.86 2.18 -16.56
N PHE A 295 -5.89 1.69 -17.35
CA PHE A 295 -5.47 2.38 -18.58
C PHE A 295 -6.48 2.26 -19.73
N ASN A 296 -7.24 1.15 -19.84
CA ASN A 296 -8.32 1.05 -20.83
C ASN A 296 -9.53 1.95 -20.49
N THR A 297 -9.78 2.24 -19.22
CA THR A 297 -10.86 3.14 -18.79
C THR A 297 -10.47 4.59 -19.08
N GLY A 298 -9.22 4.98 -18.83
CA GLY A 298 -8.68 6.29 -19.20
C GLY A 298 -8.76 6.56 -20.70
N ALA A 299 -8.36 5.58 -21.54
CA ALA A 299 -8.45 5.70 -23.00
C ALA A 299 -9.89 5.86 -23.54
N LYS A 300 -10.90 5.34 -22.85
CA LYS A 300 -12.31 5.54 -23.23
C LYS A 300 -12.84 6.92 -22.89
N ALA A 301 -12.37 7.54 -21.82
CA ALA A 301 -12.76 8.91 -21.44
C ALA A 301 -12.29 9.94 -22.47
N SER A 302 -11.07 9.78 -23.04
CA SER A 302 -10.51 10.68 -24.04
C SER A 302 -11.15 10.55 -25.45
N ASN A 303 -11.78 9.39 -25.79
CA ASN A 303 -12.37 9.14 -27.10
C ASN A 303 -13.87 9.50 -27.20
N THR A 304 -14.53 10.01 -26.13
CA THR A 304 -15.96 10.30 -26.10
C THR A 304 -16.34 11.78 -26.33
N SER A 305 -15.41 12.64 -26.72
CA SER A 305 -15.73 14.04 -27.12
C SER A 305 -16.23 14.17 -28.55
N GLY A 306 -16.71 13.12 -29.20
CA GLY A 306 -17.28 13.13 -30.57
C GLY A 306 -18.53 12.26 -30.71
N ALA A 307 -19.68 12.89 -30.59
CA ALA A 307 -21.03 12.53 -31.12
C ALA A 307 -21.82 11.37 -30.47
N GLY A 308 -22.85 11.74 -29.70
CA GLY A 308 -24.24 11.40 -30.01
C GLY A 308 -24.85 10.13 -29.43
N GLU A 309 -25.78 10.42 -28.56
CA GLU A 309 -27.02 9.73 -28.22
C GLU A 309 -27.12 8.81 -27.01
N SER A 310 -27.96 9.30 -26.16
CA SER A 310 -28.50 8.84 -24.88
C SER A 310 -28.94 7.37 -24.84
N THR A 311 -28.55 6.66 -23.80
CA THR A 311 -29.55 5.91 -23.01
C THR A 311 -29.16 6.00 -21.55
N ASN A 312 -30.03 6.59 -20.76
CA ASN A 312 -29.98 6.67 -19.31
C ASN A 312 -29.84 5.29 -18.69
N ASN A 313 -28.80 5.13 -17.91
CA ASN A 313 -28.84 4.29 -16.73
C ASN A 313 -28.05 5.00 -15.62
N GLU A 314 -28.80 5.74 -14.81
CA GLU A 314 -28.36 6.15 -13.49
C GLU A 314 -28.15 4.89 -12.64
N GLN A 315 -26.90 4.49 -12.44
CA GLN A 315 -26.53 3.60 -11.36
C GLN A 315 -25.34 4.22 -10.64
N ASN A 316 -25.65 4.77 -9.49
CA ASN A 316 -24.83 5.04 -8.31
C ASN A 316 -23.34 4.72 -8.46
N GLU A 317 -22.54 5.79 -8.45
CA GLU A 317 -21.15 5.76 -8.03
C GLU A 317 -21.12 5.42 -6.54
N GLN A 318 -20.97 4.14 -6.24
CA GLN A 318 -20.59 3.67 -4.92
C GLN A 318 -19.18 3.11 -5.01
N ASP A 319 -18.33 3.59 -4.11
CA ASP A 319 -17.09 3.06 -3.63
C ASP A 319 -16.72 1.69 -4.24
N SER A 320 -15.57 1.58 -4.89
CA SER A 320 -15.02 0.30 -5.37
C SER A 320 -14.43 -0.53 -4.22
N SER A 321 -15.20 -0.74 -3.16
CA SER A 321 -15.14 -1.93 -2.34
C SER A 321 -15.70 -3.06 -3.20
N LEU A 322 -14.95 -4.15 -3.40
CA LEU A 322 -15.56 -5.40 -3.86
C LEU A 322 -16.84 -5.57 -3.04
N ASP A 323 -17.99 -5.69 -3.72
CA ASP A 323 -19.26 -6.06 -3.11
C ASP A 323 -19.06 -7.47 -2.53
N LEU A 324 -18.51 -7.52 -1.32
CA LEU A 324 -18.49 -8.75 -0.54
C LEU A 324 -19.95 -9.02 -0.21
N ASN A 325 -20.53 -10.01 -0.91
CA ASN A 325 -21.85 -10.51 -0.53
C ASN A 325 -21.76 -11.00 0.92
N LEU A 326 -22.14 -10.12 1.85
CA LEU A 326 -22.14 -10.45 3.26
C LEU A 326 -23.28 -11.44 3.53
N PRO A 327 -23.02 -12.54 4.23
CA PRO A 327 -24.07 -13.46 4.62
C PRO A 327 -25.04 -12.81 5.62
N GLU A 328 -26.33 -13.12 5.53
CA GLU A 328 -27.31 -12.64 6.49
C GLU A 328 -27.05 -13.22 7.90
N PRO A 329 -26.90 -12.39 8.93
CA PRO A 329 -26.56 -12.87 10.26
C PRO A 329 -27.78 -13.45 10.98
N THR A 330 -27.57 -14.61 11.61
CA THR A 330 -28.52 -15.22 12.54
C THR A 330 -27.82 -15.43 13.88
N SER A 331 -28.24 -14.71 14.91
CA SER A 331 -27.74 -14.92 16.27
C SER A 331 -28.30 -16.19 16.86
N ILE A 332 -27.44 -17.11 17.26
CA ILE A 332 -27.79 -18.40 17.84
C ILE A 332 -27.54 -18.37 19.35
N THR A 333 -28.59 -18.62 20.12
CA THR A 333 -28.55 -18.66 21.60
C THR A 333 -29.01 -20.00 22.16
N ALA A 334 -29.68 -20.83 21.36
CA ALA A 334 -30.20 -22.12 21.75
C ALA A 334 -29.80 -23.24 20.77
N PRO A 335 -29.62 -24.49 21.24
CA PRO A 335 -29.19 -25.60 20.40
C PRO A 335 -30.18 -25.92 19.29
N GLU A 336 -31.48 -25.81 19.53
CA GLU A 336 -32.52 -26.06 18.52
C GLU A 336 -32.42 -25.07 17.34
N GLN A 337 -32.14 -23.80 17.62
CA GLN A 337 -31.96 -22.78 16.60
C GLN A 337 -30.78 -23.13 15.69
N PHE A 338 -29.67 -23.62 16.26
CA PHE A 338 -28.52 -24.04 15.47
C PHE A 338 -28.82 -25.23 14.56
N ASP A 339 -29.50 -26.26 15.08
CA ASP A 339 -29.89 -27.44 14.30
C ASP A 339 -30.86 -27.09 13.16
N GLU A 340 -31.83 -26.23 13.42
CA GLU A 340 -32.79 -25.74 12.43
C GLU A 340 -32.08 -24.93 11.35
N TRP A 341 -31.16 -24.03 11.75
CA TRP A 341 -30.38 -23.22 10.84
C TRP A 341 -29.49 -24.10 9.93
N VAL A 342 -28.76 -25.06 10.48
CA VAL A 342 -27.93 -26.00 9.71
C VAL A 342 -28.78 -26.79 8.71
N LYS A 343 -29.96 -27.29 9.12
CA LYS A 343 -30.85 -28.01 8.21
C LYS A 343 -31.36 -27.15 7.06
N ALA A 344 -31.73 -25.90 7.35
CA ALA A 344 -32.24 -24.98 6.34
C ALA A 344 -31.18 -24.65 5.27
N HIS A 345 -29.91 -24.45 5.67
CA HIS A 345 -28.84 -23.99 4.78
C HIS A 345 -27.96 -25.14 4.22
N ARG A 346 -28.19 -26.40 4.67
CA ARG A 346 -27.43 -27.55 4.16
C ARG A 346 -27.57 -27.76 2.65
N VAL A 347 -28.66 -27.31 2.06
CA VAL A 347 -28.89 -27.41 0.60
C VAL A 347 -27.91 -26.57 -0.24
N GLU A 348 -27.29 -25.58 0.38
CA GLU A 348 -26.27 -24.73 -0.24
C GLU A 348 -24.90 -25.40 -0.28
N VAL A 349 -24.68 -26.41 0.58
CA VAL A 349 -23.39 -27.14 0.70
C VAL A 349 -23.37 -28.32 -0.27
N LYS A 350 -22.66 -28.15 -1.39
CA LYS A 350 -22.63 -29.13 -2.50
C LYS A 350 -21.23 -29.72 -2.73
N VAL A 351 -20.48 -29.93 -1.64
CA VAL A 351 -19.15 -30.55 -1.76
C VAL A 351 -19.27 -32.01 -2.21
N PRO A 352 -18.61 -32.39 -3.32
CA PRO A 352 -18.61 -33.76 -3.81
C PRO A 352 -18.10 -34.74 -2.75
N GLY A 353 -18.66 -35.95 -2.69
CA GLY A 353 -18.29 -36.99 -1.72
C GLY A 353 -16.82 -37.41 -1.82
N GLU A 354 -16.29 -37.51 -3.04
CA GLU A 354 -14.87 -37.82 -3.28
C GLU A 354 -13.90 -36.81 -2.62
N ILE A 355 -14.29 -35.53 -2.52
CA ILE A 355 -13.51 -34.53 -1.83
C ILE A 355 -13.76 -34.59 -0.33
N ALA A 356 -15.02 -34.76 0.10
CA ALA A 356 -15.39 -34.81 1.51
C ALA A 356 -14.82 -36.05 2.22
N ASP A 357 -14.78 -37.19 1.53
CA ASP A 357 -14.35 -38.49 2.07
C ASP A 357 -12.84 -38.74 1.91
N PHE A 358 -12.08 -37.74 1.48
CA PHE A 358 -10.63 -37.82 1.34
C PHE A 358 -9.94 -38.18 2.67
N THR A 359 -9.18 -39.26 2.68
CA THR A 359 -8.41 -39.73 3.84
C THR A 359 -6.92 -39.84 3.53
N VAL A 360 -6.07 -39.64 4.56
CA VAL A 360 -4.61 -39.72 4.42
C VAL A 360 -4.14 -41.11 4.03
N SER A 361 -4.95 -42.15 4.27
CA SER A 361 -4.63 -43.55 3.95
C SER A 361 -4.67 -43.86 2.45
N ASP A 362 -5.25 -43.01 1.63
CA ASP A 362 -5.48 -43.23 0.20
C ASP A 362 -4.23 -42.93 -0.68
N TYR A 363 -3.05 -42.74 -0.05
CA TYR A 363 -1.81 -42.36 -0.72
C TYR A 363 -0.98 -43.47 -1.34
N GLY A 364 -1.44 -44.70 -1.29
CA GLY A 364 -0.58 -45.89 -1.59
C GLY A 364 -0.21 -46.04 -3.06
N ASP A 365 -0.97 -45.57 -4.01
CA ASP A 365 -0.83 -45.93 -5.44
C ASP A 365 -0.58 -44.74 -6.40
N GLY A 366 -0.49 -43.51 -5.91
CA GLY A 366 -0.20 -42.34 -6.76
C GLY A 366 -1.37 -41.88 -7.66
N SER A 367 -2.52 -42.60 -7.66
CA SER A 367 -3.69 -42.24 -8.48
C SER A 367 -4.50 -41.08 -7.94
N GLN A 368 -4.33 -40.73 -6.67
CA GLN A 368 -5.12 -39.70 -6.00
C GLN A 368 -4.42 -38.32 -5.87
N ARG A 369 -3.32 -38.08 -6.59
CA ARG A 369 -2.65 -36.81 -6.63
C ARG A 369 -3.46 -35.68 -7.29
N HIS A 370 -4.60 -36.03 -7.89
CA HIS A 370 -5.50 -35.13 -8.61
C HIS A 370 -6.72 -34.71 -7.77
N ALA A 371 -6.61 -34.63 -6.44
CA ALA A 371 -7.71 -34.13 -5.63
C ALA A 371 -7.99 -32.65 -6.01
N ILE A 372 -9.19 -32.37 -6.50
CA ILE A 372 -9.62 -31.08 -6.97
C ILE A 372 -10.37 -30.39 -5.84
N CYS A 373 -9.94 -29.15 -5.47
CA CYS A 373 -10.61 -28.32 -4.48
C CYS A 373 -11.43 -27.18 -5.11
N GLY A 374 -11.05 -26.75 -6.30
CA GLY A 374 -11.50 -25.58 -7.05
C GLY A 374 -12.91 -25.09 -6.80
N ASP A 375 -13.87 -25.57 -7.59
CA ASP A 375 -15.27 -25.13 -7.48
C ASP A 375 -15.95 -25.57 -6.17
N ALA A 376 -15.49 -26.64 -5.52
CA ALA A 376 -16.10 -27.17 -4.31
C ALA A 376 -16.00 -26.23 -3.12
N VAL A 377 -14.92 -25.44 -3.01
CA VAL A 377 -14.73 -24.48 -1.92
C VAL A 377 -15.81 -23.39 -1.91
N GLY A 378 -16.31 -23.01 -3.08
CA GLY A 378 -17.42 -22.06 -3.21
C GLY A 378 -18.75 -22.56 -2.61
N HIS A 379 -18.90 -23.85 -2.35
CA HIS A 379 -20.11 -24.51 -1.84
C HIS A 379 -19.92 -25.18 -0.48
N ALA A 380 -18.82 -24.89 0.22
CA ALA A 380 -18.52 -25.45 1.53
C ALA A 380 -19.05 -24.57 2.66
N TRP A 381 -19.12 -25.13 3.88
CA TRP A 381 -19.29 -24.34 5.09
C TRP A 381 -18.05 -23.46 5.32
N THR A 382 -18.24 -22.23 5.79
CA THR A 382 -17.14 -21.41 6.32
C THR A 382 -17.21 -21.47 7.84
N VAL A 383 -16.12 -21.79 8.51
CA VAL A 383 -16.02 -21.80 9.99
C VAL A 383 -14.96 -20.82 10.44
N ALA A 384 -15.31 -19.93 11.35
CA ALA A 384 -14.39 -18.97 11.96
C ALA A 384 -14.67 -18.78 13.45
N ALA A 385 -13.68 -18.34 14.20
CA ALA A 385 -13.80 -17.93 15.59
C ALA A 385 -12.95 -16.66 15.82
N TRP A 386 -13.34 -15.87 16.80
CA TRP A 386 -12.66 -14.61 17.16
C TRP A 386 -12.29 -14.60 18.62
N GLY A 387 -11.14 -14.04 18.93
CA GLY A 387 -10.60 -13.94 20.27
C GLY A 387 -9.08 -13.79 20.29
N ASP A 388 -8.47 -14.14 21.42
CA ASP A 388 -7.00 -14.24 21.54
C ASP A 388 -6.59 -15.67 21.20
N GLU A 389 -5.88 -15.87 20.10
CA GLU A 389 -5.48 -17.18 19.57
C GLU A 389 -4.13 -17.69 20.11
N ARG A 390 -3.46 -16.92 20.99
CA ARG A 390 -2.12 -17.26 21.46
C ARG A 390 -2.09 -18.58 22.23
N PRO A 391 -1.17 -19.50 21.93
CA PRO A 391 -1.05 -20.79 22.63
C PRO A 391 -0.97 -20.64 24.15
N GLY A 392 -1.76 -21.44 24.88
CA GLY A 392 -1.80 -21.43 26.35
C GLY A 392 -2.48 -20.22 26.99
N ARG A 393 -2.98 -19.26 26.19
CA ARG A 393 -3.74 -18.08 26.64
C ARG A 393 -4.99 -17.83 25.81
N ALA A 394 -5.30 -18.74 24.92
CA ALA A 394 -6.41 -18.57 23.99
C ALA A 394 -7.74 -18.29 24.73
N THR A 395 -8.48 -17.32 24.23
CA THR A 395 -9.84 -16.99 24.67
C THR A 395 -10.71 -16.74 23.46
N ALA A 396 -11.89 -17.33 23.41
CA ALA A 396 -12.81 -17.12 22.31
C ALA A 396 -13.96 -16.19 22.73
N GLN A 397 -14.40 -15.33 21.83
CA GLN A 397 -15.51 -14.37 22.01
C GLN A 397 -16.74 -14.78 21.21
N ALA A 398 -16.54 -15.33 20.02
CA ALA A 398 -17.60 -15.80 19.14
C ALA A 398 -17.10 -16.94 18.24
N ILE A 399 -18.04 -17.78 17.81
CA ILE A 399 -17.84 -18.79 16.76
C ILE A 399 -18.93 -18.60 15.73
N ALA A 400 -18.60 -18.73 14.45
CA ALA A 400 -19.59 -18.69 13.38
C ALA A 400 -19.44 -19.83 12.39
N VAL A 401 -20.58 -20.23 11.84
CA VAL A 401 -20.69 -21.12 10.68
C VAL A 401 -21.48 -20.37 9.61
N ALA A 402 -20.97 -20.33 8.39
CA ALA A 402 -21.62 -19.60 7.30
C ALA A 402 -21.69 -20.41 5.99
N THR A 403 -22.67 -20.06 5.17
CA THR A 403 -22.76 -20.38 3.75
C THR A 403 -22.45 -19.14 2.91
N ALA A 404 -22.77 -19.18 1.62
CA ALA A 404 -22.65 -17.99 0.75
C ALA A 404 -23.66 -16.89 1.12
N THR A 405 -24.81 -17.26 1.68
CA THR A 405 -25.96 -16.37 1.84
C THR A 405 -26.32 -16.10 3.29
N SER A 406 -25.92 -16.93 4.25
CA SER A 406 -26.30 -16.81 5.65
C SER A 406 -25.19 -17.24 6.61
N ALA A 407 -25.16 -16.64 7.80
CA ALA A 407 -24.23 -16.95 8.87
C ALA A 407 -24.93 -17.17 10.21
N ALA A 408 -24.65 -18.29 10.88
CA ALA A 408 -25.01 -18.53 12.27
C ALA A 408 -23.86 -18.03 13.16
N ILE A 409 -24.11 -17.00 13.96
CA ILE A 409 -23.14 -16.42 14.90
C ILE A 409 -23.52 -16.81 16.32
N VAL A 410 -22.58 -17.41 17.02
CA VAL A 410 -22.71 -17.87 18.40
C VAL A 410 -21.76 -17.07 19.27
N SER A 411 -22.30 -16.14 20.06
CA SER A 411 -21.52 -15.37 21.04
C SER A 411 -21.24 -16.20 22.30
N LEU A 412 -20.06 -16.06 22.85
CA LEU A 412 -19.63 -16.78 24.05
C LEU A 412 -19.83 -15.93 25.32
N PRO A 413 -20.10 -16.53 26.49
CA PRO A 413 -20.14 -17.98 26.78
C PRO A 413 -21.43 -18.67 26.32
N ILE A 414 -21.36 -19.98 26.09
CA ILE A 414 -22.47 -20.82 25.62
C ILE A 414 -22.86 -21.91 26.65
N THR A 415 -24.09 -22.43 26.53
CA THR A 415 -24.57 -23.55 27.32
C THR A 415 -23.91 -24.88 26.90
N ASP A 416 -23.83 -25.86 27.81
CA ASP A 416 -23.25 -27.16 27.49
C ASP A 416 -24.02 -27.90 26.38
N THR A 417 -25.33 -27.67 26.28
CA THR A 417 -26.17 -28.23 25.23
C THR A 417 -25.82 -27.65 23.85
N LEU A 418 -25.65 -26.34 23.75
CA LEU A 418 -25.23 -25.69 22.48
C LEU A 418 -23.80 -26.07 22.12
N ARG A 419 -22.89 -26.18 23.11
CA ARG A 419 -21.53 -26.69 22.92
C ARG A 419 -21.55 -28.10 22.30
N ALA A 420 -22.37 -29.00 22.83
CA ALA A 420 -22.53 -30.37 22.32
C ALA A 420 -23.06 -30.40 20.87
N GLN A 421 -23.93 -29.45 20.49
CA GLN A 421 -24.41 -29.32 19.12
C GLN A 421 -23.30 -28.85 18.16
N LEU A 422 -22.56 -27.80 18.53
CA LEU A 422 -21.41 -27.30 17.78
C LEU A 422 -20.35 -28.40 17.63
N ALA A 423 -20.02 -29.12 18.71
CA ALA A 423 -19.06 -30.22 18.67
C ALA A 423 -19.49 -31.32 17.67
N ARG A 424 -20.78 -31.67 17.65
CA ARG A 424 -21.30 -32.65 16.66
C ARG A 424 -21.18 -32.13 15.24
N PHE A 425 -21.54 -30.87 15.00
CA PHE A 425 -21.41 -30.24 13.69
C PHE A 425 -19.95 -30.22 13.22
N LEU A 426 -19.04 -29.71 14.03
CA LEU A 426 -17.61 -29.61 13.72
C LEU A 426 -17.00 -30.99 13.43
N LYS A 427 -17.46 -32.04 14.14
CA LYS A 427 -17.01 -33.40 13.91
C LYS A 427 -17.62 -34.05 12.66
N SER A 428 -18.87 -33.75 12.32
CA SER A 428 -19.53 -34.39 11.17
C SER A 428 -19.32 -33.66 9.85
N GLU A 429 -19.08 -32.37 9.86
CA GLU A 429 -19.00 -31.52 8.67
C GLU A 429 -17.59 -30.98 8.39
N HIS A 430 -16.56 -31.31 9.22
CA HIS A 430 -15.20 -30.77 9.05
C HIS A 430 -14.66 -30.92 7.61
N SER A 431 -14.88 -32.08 6.98
CA SER A 431 -14.43 -32.39 5.63
C SER A 431 -15.16 -31.60 4.52
N ARG A 432 -16.17 -30.82 4.88
CA ARG A 432 -16.92 -29.90 4.00
C ARG A 432 -16.79 -28.45 4.45
N THR A 433 -15.74 -28.12 5.19
CA THR A 433 -15.52 -26.78 5.71
C THR A 433 -14.29 -26.12 5.11
N ILE A 434 -14.36 -24.80 4.98
CA ILE A 434 -13.21 -23.92 4.73
C ILE A 434 -12.95 -23.08 5.97
N VAL A 435 -11.67 -22.81 6.23
CA VAL A 435 -11.20 -22.02 7.36
C VAL A 435 -10.10 -21.06 6.91
N HIS A 436 -9.70 -20.15 7.79
CA HIS A 436 -8.48 -19.35 7.66
C HIS A 436 -7.63 -19.55 8.91
N GLY A 437 -6.45 -20.18 8.76
CA GLY A 437 -5.57 -20.47 9.88
C GLY A 437 -6.13 -21.60 10.77
N TYR A 438 -6.12 -22.84 10.30
CA TYR A 438 -6.66 -24.00 11.02
C TYR A 438 -6.02 -24.19 12.41
N LYS A 439 -4.71 -23.96 12.52
CA LYS A 439 -3.99 -24.11 13.80
C LYS A 439 -4.48 -23.08 14.83
N GLU A 440 -4.62 -21.85 14.42
CA GLU A 440 -5.12 -20.74 15.24
C GLU A 440 -6.59 -20.97 15.64
N LEU A 441 -7.40 -21.43 14.70
CA LEU A 441 -8.79 -21.80 14.98
C LEU A 441 -8.90 -22.89 16.06
N LEU A 442 -8.02 -23.90 16.03
CA LEU A 442 -8.01 -24.96 17.05
C LEU A 442 -7.69 -24.41 18.45
N HIS A 443 -6.84 -23.40 18.59
CA HIS A 443 -6.59 -22.74 19.88
C HIS A 443 -7.85 -22.03 20.39
N LEU A 444 -8.56 -21.33 19.52
CA LEU A 444 -9.81 -20.66 19.89
C LEU A 444 -10.93 -21.64 20.25
N LEU A 445 -11.10 -22.71 19.48
CA LEU A 445 -12.06 -23.78 19.76
C LEU A 445 -11.72 -24.50 21.07
N GLY A 446 -10.44 -24.81 21.29
CA GLY A 446 -9.96 -25.47 22.51
C GLY A 446 -10.20 -24.64 23.78
N ALA A 447 -10.21 -23.31 23.68
CA ALA A 447 -10.51 -22.40 24.80
C ALA A 447 -11.95 -22.57 25.34
N VAL A 448 -12.86 -23.20 24.57
CA VAL A 448 -14.25 -23.46 24.94
C VAL A 448 -14.61 -24.95 24.87
N ASP A 449 -13.62 -25.82 25.01
CA ASP A 449 -13.75 -27.29 24.98
C ASP A 449 -14.39 -27.83 23.68
N LEU A 450 -14.08 -27.19 22.56
CA LEU A 450 -14.43 -27.65 21.21
C LEU A 450 -13.19 -28.11 20.47
N ASP A 451 -13.38 -29.01 19.52
CA ASP A 451 -12.36 -29.50 18.61
C ASP A 451 -12.96 -29.73 17.22
N MET A 452 -12.12 -29.67 16.19
CA MET A 452 -12.51 -29.88 14.82
C MET A 452 -11.43 -30.73 14.10
N ASP A 453 -11.85 -31.81 13.44
CA ASP A 453 -10.96 -32.58 12.58
C ASP A 453 -10.53 -31.77 11.34
N LEU A 454 -9.70 -32.37 10.46
CA LEU A 454 -9.10 -31.66 9.33
C LEU A 454 -10.17 -31.04 8.42
N PRO A 455 -10.15 -29.72 8.16
CA PRO A 455 -11.06 -29.08 7.22
C PRO A 455 -10.74 -29.49 5.76
N MET A 456 -11.63 -29.18 4.85
CA MET A 456 -11.40 -29.39 3.43
C MET A 456 -10.31 -28.46 2.90
N PHE A 457 -10.32 -27.21 3.34
CA PHE A 457 -9.47 -26.14 2.80
C PHE A 457 -9.12 -25.10 3.86
N ASP A 458 -7.88 -24.64 3.84
CA ASP A 458 -7.41 -23.54 4.68
C ASP A 458 -6.85 -22.42 3.79
N THR A 459 -7.48 -21.25 3.82
CA THR A 459 -7.11 -20.13 2.94
C THR A 459 -5.75 -19.51 3.29
N LYS A 460 -5.27 -19.63 4.55
CA LYS A 460 -3.93 -19.17 4.96
C LYS A 460 -2.85 -20.08 4.34
N LEU A 461 -3.04 -21.39 4.45
CA LEU A 461 -2.14 -22.36 3.83
C LEU A 461 -2.20 -22.29 2.29
N ALA A 462 -3.38 -22.12 1.73
CA ALA A 462 -3.56 -21.97 0.29
C ALA A 462 -2.84 -20.72 -0.25
N GLY A 463 -2.87 -19.62 0.48
CA GLY A 463 -2.11 -18.40 0.14
C GLY A 463 -0.61 -18.67 0.09
N TYR A 464 -0.06 -19.35 1.09
CA TYR A 464 1.34 -19.76 1.13
C TYR A 464 1.71 -20.70 -0.03
N LEU A 465 0.87 -21.71 -0.33
CA LEU A 465 1.11 -22.61 -1.44
C LEU A 465 1.00 -21.92 -2.80
N ALA A 466 0.06 -20.99 -2.94
CA ALA A 466 -0.11 -20.18 -4.15
C ALA A 466 1.05 -19.22 -4.38
N GLN A 467 1.63 -18.68 -3.32
CA GLN A 467 2.77 -17.75 -3.39
C GLN A 467 3.67 -17.93 -2.15
N PRO A 468 4.67 -18.84 -2.21
CA PRO A 468 5.51 -19.19 -1.06
C PRO A 468 6.38 -18.07 -0.50
N ASP A 469 6.68 -17.05 -1.28
CA ASP A 469 7.43 -15.85 -0.92
C ASP A 469 6.56 -14.75 -0.27
N PHE A 470 5.23 -14.94 -0.25
CA PHE A 470 4.31 -14.06 0.45
C PHE A 470 3.74 -14.71 1.71
N HIS A 471 4.02 -14.12 2.87
CA HIS A 471 3.47 -14.56 4.15
C HIS A 471 2.46 -13.53 4.66
N ALA A 472 1.18 -13.90 4.68
CA ALA A 472 0.15 -13.09 5.31
C ALA A 472 0.14 -13.33 6.83
N ASP A 473 0.43 -12.30 7.62
CA ASP A 473 0.35 -12.34 9.08
C ASP A 473 -1.09 -12.25 9.59
N SER A 474 -2.03 -11.82 8.74
CA SER A 474 -3.44 -11.64 9.09
C SER A 474 -4.37 -11.90 7.90
N LEU A 475 -5.66 -12.15 8.21
CA LEU A 475 -6.73 -12.25 7.19
C LEU A 475 -6.82 -10.98 6.33
N LYS A 476 -6.61 -9.80 6.96
CA LYS A 476 -6.59 -8.51 6.27
C LYS A 476 -5.50 -8.47 5.20
N GLN A 477 -4.26 -8.82 5.53
CA GLN A 477 -3.15 -8.85 4.57
C GLN A 477 -3.39 -9.85 3.44
N ALA A 478 -3.94 -11.03 3.76
CA ALA A 478 -4.32 -12.01 2.75
C ALA A 478 -5.39 -11.46 1.80
N ALA A 479 -6.38 -10.74 2.32
CA ALA A 479 -7.43 -10.11 1.52
C ALA A 479 -6.87 -8.96 0.66
N GLU A 480 -6.02 -8.12 1.21
CA GLU A 480 -5.35 -7.04 0.48
C GLU A 480 -4.53 -7.59 -0.69
N HIS A 481 -3.81 -8.69 -0.46
CA HIS A 481 -2.93 -9.28 -1.47
C HIS A 481 -3.67 -10.10 -2.53
N PHE A 482 -4.56 -11.01 -2.11
CA PHE A 482 -5.20 -11.96 -3.02
C PHE A 482 -6.56 -11.50 -3.56
N LEU A 483 -7.24 -10.57 -2.90
CA LEU A 483 -8.55 -10.06 -3.30
C LEU A 483 -8.52 -8.61 -3.75
N ASP A 484 -7.39 -7.91 -3.57
CA ASP A 484 -7.23 -6.46 -3.84
C ASP A 484 -8.26 -5.59 -3.06
N ILE A 485 -8.62 -6.05 -1.84
CA ILE A 485 -9.52 -5.34 -0.94
C ILE A 485 -8.68 -4.40 -0.08
N HIS A 486 -8.96 -3.10 -0.14
CA HIS A 486 -8.32 -2.13 0.72
C HIS A 486 -9.22 -1.80 1.91
N PHE A 487 -8.69 -1.99 3.12
CA PHE A 487 -9.38 -1.59 4.34
C PHE A 487 -8.98 -0.14 4.67
N THR A 488 -9.94 0.75 4.76
CA THR A 488 -9.75 2.04 5.41
C THR A 488 -9.44 1.78 6.89
N GLU A 489 -8.26 2.17 7.35
CA GLU A 489 -7.96 2.13 8.79
C GLU A 489 -8.81 3.20 9.46
N THR A 490 -9.82 2.78 10.20
CA THR A 490 -10.36 3.58 11.29
C THR A 490 -9.23 3.71 12.30
N GLU A 491 -8.78 4.93 12.57
CA GLU A 491 -7.65 5.25 13.44
C GLU A 491 -7.83 4.55 14.79
N GLN A 492 -6.88 3.66 15.15
CA GLN A 492 -6.75 3.25 16.54
C GLN A 492 -6.37 4.49 17.34
N PRO A 493 -7.04 4.79 18.46
CA PRO A 493 -6.69 5.94 19.28
C PRO A 493 -5.26 5.77 19.79
N SER A 494 -4.36 6.65 19.30
CA SER A 494 -3.02 6.81 19.85
C SER A 494 -3.17 7.22 21.31
N GLN A 495 -2.61 6.45 22.24
CA GLN A 495 -2.53 6.83 23.65
C GLN A 495 -1.91 8.23 23.76
N GLY A 496 -2.75 9.23 24.08
CA GLY A 496 -2.25 10.53 24.53
C GLY A 496 -2.93 11.80 24.08
N THR A 497 -4.15 11.78 23.52
CA THR A 497 -4.92 13.04 23.37
C THR A 497 -6.31 12.87 23.96
N LEU A 498 -6.59 13.70 24.97
CA LEU A 498 -7.92 13.92 25.52
C LEU A 498 -8.66 14.86 24.54
N ASP A 499 -9.35 14.32 23.56
CA ASP A 499 -10.32 15.06 22.78
C ASP A 499 -11.73 14.63 23.20
N PHE A 500 -12.47 15.64 23.69
CA PHE A 500 -13.88 15.55 24.02
C PHE A 500 -14.69 15.89 22.76
N ASP A 501 -14.90 14.92 21.87
CA ASP A 501 -16.04 14.93 20.95
C ASP A 501 -16.50 13.47 20.76
N ASP A 502 -17.61 13.19 21.42
CA ASP A 502 -18.24 11.90 21.62
C ASP A 502 -19.29 11.69 20.50
N ASP A 503 -18.81 11.23 19.33
CA ASP A 503 -19.64 10.63 18.29
C ASP A 503 -18.86 9.48 17.61
N GLN A 504 -18.35 8.53 18.43
CA GLN A 504 -17.90 7.25 17.91
C GLN A 504 -19.15 6.41 17.61
N VAL A 505 -19.45 6.23 16.34
CA VAL A 505 -20.34 5.16 15.89
C VAL A 505 -19.63 3.85 16.25
N GLU A 506 -20.07 3.18 17.33
CA GLU A 506 -19.64 1.82 17.65
C GLU A 506 -20.04 0.93 16.46
N GLU A 507 -19.07 0.49 15.66
CA GLU A 507 -19.31 -0.51 14.63
C GLU A 507 -19.87 -1.78 15.31
N ASP A 508 -20.96 -2.32 14.78
CA ASP A 508 -21.52 -3.58 15.28
C ASP A 508 -20.46 -4.69 15.16
N PRO A 509 -20.03 -5.33 16.25
CA PRO A 509 -19.05 -6.42 16.21
C PRO A 509 -19.42 -7.54 15.23
N ASN A 510 -20.70 -7.69 14.91
CA ASN A 510 -21.19 -8.67 13.95
C ASN A 510 -20.89 -8.27 12.51
N GLU A 511 -20.88 -6.99 12.19
CA GLU A 511 -20.54 -6.51 10.83
C GLU A 511 -19.10 -6.88 10.45
N HIS A 512 -18.15 -6.66 11.37
CA HIS A 512 -16.77 -7.09 11.19
C HIS A 512 -16.65 -8.61 11.00
N ARG A 513 -17.38 -9.39 11.81
CA ARG A 513 -17.39 -10.87 11.72
C ARG A 513 -17.97 -11.36 10.39
N LEU A 514 -19.03 -10.74 9.90
CA LEU A 514 -19.61 -11.07 8.58
C LEU A 514 -18.66 -10.75 7.45
N ARG A 515 -17.94 -9.62 7.53
CA ARG A 515 -16.92 -9.24 6.58
C ARG A 515 -15.78 -10.26 6.53
N ASP A 516 -15.28 -10.72 7.69
CA ASP A 516 -14.25 -11.75 7.79
C ASP A 516 -14.71 -13.08 7.14
N LEU A 517 -15.95 -13.51 7.40
CA LEU A 517 -16.53 -14.72 6.80
C LEU A 517 -16.61 -14.61 5.27
N ALA A 518 -17.04 -13.46 4.75
CA ALA A 518 -17.09 -13.19 3.32
C ALA A 518 -15.69 -13.17 2.69
N ILE A 519 -14.70 -12.60 3.39
CA ILE A 519 -13.29 -12.59 2.95
C ILE A 519 -12.73 -14.01 2.90
N ILE A 520 -12.89 -14.82 3.94
CA ILE A 520 -12.42 -16.21 3.97
C ILE A 520 -13.00 -16.98 2.77
N ARG A 521 -14.29 -16.80 2.51
CA ARG A 521 -14.96 -17.45 1.39
C ARG A 521 -14.42 -16.98 0.04
N SER A 522 -14.26 -15.66 -0.14
CA SER A 522 -13.72 -15.08 -1.37
C SER A 522 -12.28 -15.52 -1.62
N LEU A 523 -11.45 -15.60 -0.56
CA LEU A 523 -10.10 -16.17 -0.65
C LEU A 523 -10.13 -17.63 -1.10
N ALA A 524 -11.04 -18.45 -0.55
CA ALA A 524 -11.14 -19.85 -0.95
C ALA A 524 -11.54 -20.00 -2.43
N VAL A 525 -12.53 -19.23 -2.89
CA VAL A 525 -12.97 -19.22 -4.31
C VAL A 525 -11.84 -18.75 -5.24
N THR A 526 -11.02 -17.81 -4.79
CA THR A 526 -9.90 -17.29 -5.58
C THR A 526 -8.70 -18.25 -5.60
N LEU A 527 -8.35 -18.81 -4.45
CA LEU A 527 -7.16 -19.65 -4.30
C LEU A 527 -7.40 -21.11 -4.72
N GLY A 528 -8.62 -21.61 -4.58
CA GLY A 528 -8.97 -22.98 -4.93
C GLY A 528 -8.53 -23.38 -6.35
N PRO A 529 -8.93 -22.66 -7.41
CA PRO A 529 -8.49 -22.93 -8.77
C PRO A 529 -6.97 -22.86 -8.96
N ILE A 530 -6.27 -21.94 -8.27
CA ILE A 530 -4.81 -21.82 -8.33
C ILE A 530 -4.13 -23.06 -7.75
N ILE A 531 -4.63 -23.54 -6.60
CA ILE A 531 -4.12 -24.75 -5.94
C ILE A 531 -4.36 -26.00 -6.80
N ASP A 532 -5.49 -26.06 -7.51
CA ASP A 532 -5.79 -27.16 -8.42
C ASP A 532 -4.92 -27.13 -9.68
N GLU A 533 -4.75 -25.97 -10.30
CA GLU A 533 -3.88 -25.79 -11.48
C GLU A 533 -2.43 -26.22 -11.18
N ARG A 534 -1.98 -25.98 -9.94
CA ARG A 534 -0.64 -26.38 -9.47
C ARG A 534 -0.56 -27.80 -8.91
N GLU A 535 -1.64 -28.56 -8.96
CA GLU A 535 -1.75 -29.92 -8.38
C GLU A 535 -1.38 -29.99 -6.89
N GLN A 536 -1.65 -28.90 -6.13
CA GLN A 536 -1.25 -28.75 -4.72
C GLN A 536 -2.38 -29.04 -3.72
N CYS A 537 -3.60 -29.31 -4.17
CA CYS A 537 -4.71 -29.66 -3.28
C CYS A 537 -4.37 -30.89 -2.42
N TRP A 538 -3.70 -31.87 -3.02
CA TRP A 538 -3.15 -33.03 -2.31
C TRP A 538 -2.16 -32.62 -1.21
N LEU A 539 -1.17 -31.77 -1.54
CA LEU A 539 -0.15 -31.31 -0.58
C LEU A 539 -0.80 -30.66 0.63
N MET A 540 -1.76 -29.76 0.41
CA MET A 540 -2.48 -29.07 1.49
C MET A 540 -3.21 -30.06 2.40
N ARG A 541 -3.98 -30.99 1.80
CA ARG A 541 -4.85 -31.87 2.59
C ARG A 541 -4.11 -33.00 3.29
N ALA A 542 -3.02 -33.47 2.70
CA ALA A 542 -2.30 -34.64 3.18
C ALA A 542 -1.08 -34.32 4.04
N ILE A 543 -0.53 -33.14 3.87
CA ILE A 543 0.68 -32.74 4.59
C ILE A 543 0.43 -31.50 5.43
N GLU A 544 0.06 -30.38 4.82
CA GLU A 544 0.01 -29.09 5.51
C GLU A 544 -1.05 -29.03 6.62
N LEU A 545 -2.28 -29.48 6.34
CA LEU A 545 -3.34 -29.54 7.35
C LEU A 545 -3.04 -30.52 8.48
N PRO A 546 -2.59 -31.78 8.23
CA PRO A 546 -2.14 -32.67 9.29
C PRO A 546 -0.98 -32.11 10.11
N VAL A 547 0.02 -31.48 9.48
CA VAL A 547 1.13 -30.83 10.18
C VAL A 547 0.63 -29.69 11.08
N SER A 548 -0.30 -28.85 10.60
CA SER A 548 -0.93 -27.79 11.40
C SER A 548 -1.57 -28.34 12.68
N ARG A 549 -2.25 -29.49 12.58
CA ARG A 549 -2.85 -30.16 13.75
C ARG A 549 -1.78 -30.67 14.73
N VAL A 550 -0.69 -31.25 14.21
CA VAL A 550 0.44 -31.71 15.06
C VAL A 550 1.07 -30.50 15.76
N LEU A 551 1.32 -29.41 15.04
CA LEU A 551 1.89 -28.18 15.61
C LEU A 551 1.00 -27.60 16.69
N HIS A 552 -0.34 -27.56 16.48
CA HIS A 552 -1.28 -27.17 17.54
C HIS A 552 -1.13 -28.06 18.79
N GLY A 553 -1.02 -29.39 18.65
CA GLY A 553 -0.81 -30.30 19.75
C GLY A 553 0.51 -30.05 20.50
N MET A 554 1.58 -29.72 19.77
CA MET A 554 2.87 -29.35 20.36
C MET A 554 2.77 -28.02 21.15
N GLU A 555 2.12 -27.00 20.56
CA GLU A 555 1.90 -25.70 21.20
C GLU A 555 0.99 -25.81 22.44
N HIS A 556 -0.02 -26.67 22.39
CA HIS A 556 -0.88 -26.96 23.55
C HIS A 556 -0.12 -27.64 24.69
N THR A 557 0.76 -28.59 24.35
CA THR A 557 1.62 -29.27 25.34
C THR A 557 2.66 -28.32 25.91
N GLY A 558 3.22 -27.45 25.07
CA GLY A 558 4.25 -26.48 25.42
C GLY A 558 5.60 -27.13 25.76
N ALA A 559 6.57 -26.29 26.07
CA ALA A 559 7.89 -26.68 26.52
C ALA A 559 8.16 -26.12 27.93
N LYS A 560 8.70 -26.95 28.81
CA LYS A 560 9.12 -26.51 30.15
C LYS A 560 10.35 -25.64 30.03
N VAL A 561 10.28 -24.40 30.54
CA VAL A 561 11.39 -23.47 30.59
C VAL A 561 11.79 -23.16 32.02
N ASP A 562 13.10 -22.94 32.25
CA ASP A 562 13.62 -22.42 33.51
C ASP A 562 13.45 -20.89 33.54
N SER A 563 12.33 -20.45 34.14
CA SER A 563 12.02 -19.02 34.24
C SER A 563 13.03 -18.22 35.06
N VAL A 564 13.66 -18.85 36.07
CA VAL A 564 14.67 -18.20 36.89
C VAL A 564 15.93 -17.92 36.06
N ARG A 565 16.33 -18.89 35.25
CA ARG A 565 17.46 -18.73 34.32
C ARG A 565 17.20 -17.64 33.27
N LEU A 566 15.98 -17.63 32.68
CA LEU A 566 15.60 -16.62 31.69
C LEU A 566 15.59 -15.20 32.26
N VAL A 567 15.06 -15.02 33.49
CA VAL A 567 15.11 -13.72 34.18
C VAL A 567 16.53 -13.28 34.40
N SER A 568 17.39 -14.18 34.90
CA SER A 568 18.82 -13.90 35.11
C SER A 568 19.53 -13.48 33.81
N MET A 569 19.27 -14.18 32.70
CA MET A 569 19.82 -13.84 31.38
C MET A 569 19.33 -12.49 30.88
N ARG A 570 18.03 -12.21 31.02
CA ARG A 570 17.45 -10.90 30.66
C ARG A 570 18.15 -9.77 31.42
N ASP A 571 18.30 -9.92 32.73
CA ASP A 571 18.88 -8.89 33.58
C ASP A 571 20.37 -8.69 33.26
N GLN A 572 21.10 -9.79 32.95
CA GLN A 572 22.48 -9.73 32.49
C GLN A 572 22.58 -8.96 31.15
N PHE A 573 21.78 -9.32 30.13
CA PHE A 573 21.83 -8.65 28.84
C PHE A 573 21.42 -7.17 28.93
N ALA A 574 20.45 -6.84 29.77
CA ALA A 574 20.06 -5.46 30.03
C ALA A 574 21.19 -4.64 30.69
N ALA A 575 21.99 -5.27 31.56
CA ALA A 575 23.17 -4.65 32.18
C ALA A 575 24.30 -4.46 31.15
N GLU A 576 24.58 -5.48 30.33
CA GLU A 576 25.59 -5.41 29.27
C GLU A 576 25.24 -4.37 28.22
N ALA A 577 23.98 -4.28 27.82
CA ALA A 577 23.48 -3.25 26.88
C ALA A 577 23.65 -1.83 27.42
N ARG A 578 23.32 -1.60 28.70
CA ARG A 578 23.55 -0.31 29.36
C ARG A 578 25.04 0.04 29.42
N GLN A 579 25.88 -0.91 29.79
CA GLN A 579 27.32 -0.68 29.83
C GLN A 579 27.90 -0.35 28.45
N ALA A 580 27.46 -1.07 27.41
CA ALA A 580 27.86 -0.77 26.03
C ALA A 580 27.40 0.63 25.59
N GLN A 581 26.17 1.03 25.96
CA GLN A 581 25.63 2.37 25.70
C GLN A 581 26.42 3.47 26.41
N GLU A 582 26.77 3.26 27.69
CA GLU A 582 27.60 4.18 28.46
C GLU A 582 29.01 4.32 27.85
N MET A 583 29.64 3.22 27.47
CA MET A 583 30.91 3.26 26.75
C MET A 583 30.82 4.00 25.40
N ALA A 584 29.76 3.77 24.64
CA ALA A 584 29.55 4.47 23.38
C ALA A 584 29.40 5.99 23.61
N TRP A 585 28.68 6.39 24.64
CA TRP A 585 28.52 7.83 25.01
C TRP A 585 29.85 8.47 25.42
N GLU A 586 30.71 7.76 26.14
CA GLU A 586 32.07 8.22 26.48
C GLU A 586 32.92 8.48 25.21
N TYR A 587 32.84 7.59 24.22
CA TYR A 587 33.61 7.73 22.98
C TYR A 587 33.10 8.86 22.07
N VAL A 588 31.79 9.11 22.03
CA VAL A 588 31.18 10.03 21.05
C VAL A 588 30.90 11.43 21.64
N CYS A 589 31.16 11.65 22.95
CA CYS A 589 30.87 12.93 23.65
C CYS A 589 29.42 13.44 23.45
N LEU A 590 28.45 12.58 23.19
CA LEU A 590 27.06 12.94 22.95
C LEU A 590 26.23 12.82 24.24
N LEU A 591 26.61 13.57 25.29
CA LEU A 591 25.79 13.76 26.50
C LEU A 591 24.52 14.60 26.25
N TYR A 592 24.24 15.00 24.99
CA TYR A 592 23.17 15.94 24.64
C TYR A 592 22.05 15.38 23.75
N THR A 593 22.01 14.10 23.46
CA THR A 593 21.00 13.51 22.56
C THR A 593 20.20 12.37 23.17
N SER A 594 20.05 12.30 24.49
CA SER A 594 19.02 11.47 25.09
C SER A 594 17.70 12.24 25.11
N PRO A 595 16.64 11.83 24.40
CA PRO A 595 15.32 12.39 24.65
C PRO A 595 14.88 11.94 26.06
N SER A 596 14.62 12.92 26.91
CA SER A 596 14.03 12.74 28.24
C SER A 596 12.61 12.25 28.13
#